data_ee263af4cb0ac324321e1126ec9faabc
#
_entry.id   ee263af4cb0ac324321e1126ec9faabc
#
_cell.length_a   1.000
_cell.length_b   1.000
_cell.length_c   1.000
_cell.angle_alpha   90.00
_cell.angle_beta   90.00
_cell.angle_gamma   90.00
#
_symmetry.space_group_name_H-M   'P 1'
#
loop_
_entity.id
_entity.type
_entity.pdbx_description
1 polymer ?
#
loop_
_entity_poly.entity_id
_entity_poly.type
_entity_poly.pdbx_seq_one_letter_code
_entity_poly.pdbx_strand_id
1 'polypeptide(L)'
;MMAKSVKPEHKIDGKIGELIREYRLKANMSQKEIADKLGYTQPVFVSLIENGASKVPLPTLGELINILGIPEKKITKILVESYAERVKAEIQEGKKKSVV
;
A
#
# COMPACT_ATOMS: atom_id res chain seq x y z
N MET A 1 21.64 0.71 -14.13
CA MET A 1 21.15 0.18 -12.90
C MET A 1 19.83 -0.56 -13.09
N MET A 2 19.74 -1.71 -12.61
CA MET A 2 18.53 -2.44 -12.82
C MET A 2 17.45 -2.07 -11.82
N ALA A 3 16.24 -2.10 -12.29
CA ALA A 3 15.12 -1.84 -11.43
C ALA A 3 15.01 -2.94 -10.38
N LYS A 4 14.58 -2.57 -9.21
CA LYS A 4 14.32 -3.56 -8.19
C LYS A 4 13.13 -4.39 -8.58
N SER A 5 13.29 -5.69 -8.48
CA SER A 5 12.14 -6.56 -8.59
C SER A 5 11.30 -6.40 -7.35
N VAL A 6 10.04 -6.12 -7.55
CA VAL A 6 9.10 -6.09 -6.44
C VAL A 6 8.49 -7.47 -6.33
N LYS A 7 8.60 -8.06 -5.15
CA LYS A 7 8.00 -9.36 -4.92
C LYS A 7 6.49 -9.24 -5.10
N PRO A 8 5.83 -10.27 -5.66
CA PRO A 8 4.37 -10.19 -5.89
C PRO A 8 3.59 -9.78 -4.67
N GLU A 9 3.98 -10.22 -3.48
CA GLU A 9 3.27 -9.87 -2.25
C GLU A 9 3.45 -8.40 -1.87
N HIS A 10 4.40 -7.68 -2.49
CA HIS A 10 4.65 -6.26 -2.20
C HIS A 10 4.04 -5.31 -3.21
N LYS A 11 3.45 -5.83 -4.29
CA LYS A 11 2.84 -4.95 -5.30
C LYS A 11 1.70 -4.12 -4.74
N ILE A 12 0.91 -4.72 -3.84
CA ILE A 12 -0.20 -4.03 -3.20
C ILE A 12 0.32 -2.82 -2.44
N ASP A 13 1.38 -3.03 -1.65
CA ASP A 13 1.93 -1.98 -0.82
C ASP A 13 2.49 -0.85 -1.68
N GLY A 14 3.10 -1.19 -2.83
CA GLY A 14 3.60 -0.18 -3.74
C GLY A 14 2.50 0.70 -4.30
N LYS A 15 1.40 0.09 -4.74
CA LYS A 15 0.27 0.84 -5.29
C LYS A 15 -0.38 1.73 -4.23
N ILE A 16 -0.54 1.20 -3.03
CA ILE A 16 -1.11 1.96 -1.92
C ILE A 16 -0.19 3.12 -1.56
N GLY A 17 1.12 2.87 -1.50
CA GLY A 17 2.10 3.91 -1.17
C GLY A 17 2.10 5.05 -2.17
N GLU A 18 2.03 4.71 -3.46
CA GLU A 18 1.97 5.73 -4.51
C GLU A 18 0.73 6.60 -4.37
N LEU A 19 -0.41 5.97 -4.08
CA LEU A 19 -1.66 6.70 -3.91
C LEU A 19 -1.59 7.65 -2.72
N ILE A 20 -1.02 7.18 -1.62
CA ILE A 20 -0.85 8.01 -0.43
C ILE A 20 0.04 9.20 -0.75
N ARG A 21 1.15 8.97 -1.43
CA ARG A 21 2.06 10.05 -1.79
C ARG A 21 1.39 11.07 -2.69
N GLU A 22 0.64 10.60 -3.68
CA GLU A 22 -0.06 11.48 -4.61
C GLU A 22 -0.99 12.43 -3.86
N TYR A 23 -1.80 11.88 -2.96
CA TYR A 23 -2.75 12.71 -2.22
C TYR A 23 -2.08 13.60 -1.19
N ARG A 24 -0.96 13.13 -0.62
CA ARG A 24 -0.18 13.99 0.28
C ARG A 24 0.35 15.21 -0.45
N LEU A 25 0.91 15.01 -1.63
CA LEU A 25 1.43 16.13 -2.41
C LEU A 25 0.32 17.07 -2.85
N LYS A 26 -0.82 16.54 -3.24
CA LYS A 26 -1.98 17.37 -3.59
C LYS A 26 -2.46 18.19 -2.40
N ALA A 27 -2.37 17.64 -1.21
CA ALA A 27 -2.77 18.35 0.00
C ALA A 27 -1.68 19.31 0.49
N ASN A 28 -0.56 19.35 -0.20
CA ASN A 28 0.56 20.21 0.15
C ASN A 28 1.07 19.93 1.56
N MET A 29 1.11 18.66 1.93
CA MET A 29 1.56 18.23 3.26
C MET A 29 2.91 17.55 3.18
N SER A 30 3.72 17.73 4.23
CA SER A 30 5.00 17.05 4.33
C SER A 30 4.81 15.65 4.92
N GLN A 31 5.82 14.80 4.75
CA GLN A 31 5.81 13.49 5.40
C GLN A 31 5.78 13.64 6.92
N LYS A 32 6.45 14.67 7.44
CA LYS A 32 6.45 14.93 8.88
C LYS A 32 5.05 15.25 9.38
N GLU A 33 4.32 16.08 8.64
CA GLU A 33 2.96 16.41 9.03
C GLU A 33 2.06 15.18 9.09
N ILE A 34 2.21 14.28 8.10
CA ILE A 34 1.45 13.04 8.11
C ILE A 34 1.85 12.17 9.30
N ALA A 35 3.17 12.04 9.54
CA ALA A 35 3.66 11.26 10.66
C ALA A 35 3.10 11.78 11.98
N ASP A 36 3.12 13.09 12.16
CA ASP A 36 2.59 13.71 13.39
C ASP A 36 1.11 13.36 13.57
N LYS A 37 0.33 13.45 12.49
CA LYS A 37 -1.10 13.16 12.57
C LYS A 37 -1.39 11.69 12.85
N LEU A 38 -0.49 10.81 12.41
CA LEU A 38 -0.64 9.37 12.66
C LEU A 38 -0.07 8.94 14.01
N GLY A 39 0.59 9.87 14.72
CA GLY A 39 1.20 9.55 16.00
C GLY A 39 2.54 8.84 15.87
N TYR A 40 3.17 8.91 14.70
CA TYR A 40 4.49 8.33 14.51
C TYR A 40 5.56 9.29 15.02
N THR A 41 6.64 8.73 15.58
CA THR A 41 7.73 9.54 16.10
C THR A 41 8.69 10.02 15.02
N GLN A 42 8.71 9.33 13.87
CA GLN A 42 9.68 9.61 12.81
C GLN A 42 9.00 9.72 11.45
N PRO A 43 9.36 10.72 10.65
CA PRO A 43 8.82 10.82 9.28
C PRO A 43 9.20 9.64 8.39
N VAL A 44 10.27 8.93 8.74
CA VAL A 44 10.74 7.80 7.93
C VAL A 44 9.67 6.74 7.77
N PHE A 45 8.77 6.60 8.75
CA PHE A 45 7.71 5.60 8.63
C PHE A 45 6.76 5.91 7.47
N VAL A 46 6.50 7.21 7.23
CA VAL A 46 5.68 7.61 6.08
C VAL A 46 6.43 7.35 4.78
N SER A 47 7.73 7.62 4.77
CA SER A 47 8.54 7.36 3.59
C SER A 47 8.53 5.87 3.23
N LEU A 48 8.63 5.00 4.21
CA LEU A 48 8.60 3.56 3.98
C LEU A 48 7.25 3.13 3.40
N ILE A 49 6.17 3.70 3.90
CA ILE A 49 4.83 3.42 3.38
C ILE A 49 4.73 3.86 1.93
N GLU A 50 5.17 5.08 1.63
CA GLU A 50 5.05 5.64 0.28
C GLU A 50 5.88 4.87 -0.73
N ASN A 51 6.98 4.29 -0.30
CA ASN A 51 7.86 3.50 -1.18
C ASN A 51 7.44 2.04 -1.28
N GLY A 52 6.39 1.64 -0.59
CA GLY A 52 5.94 0.27 -0.63
C GLY A 52 6.80 -0.69 0.17
N ALA A 53 7.71 -0.16 0.98
CA ALA A 53 8.59 -0.99 1.80
C ALA A 53 7.94 -1.44 3.10
N SER A 54 6.82 -0.83 3.45
CA SER A 54 6.11 -1.16 4.68
C SER A 54 4.63 -1.31 4.38
N LYS A 55 4.04 -2.34 4.96
CA LYS A 55 2.61 -2.58 4.85
C LYS A 55 1.86 -1.59 5.75
N VAL A 56 0.69 -1.13 5.29
CA VAL A 56 -0.13 -0.23 6.07
C VAL A 56 -1.30 -1.02 6.66
N PRO A 57 -1.44 -1.05 7.98
CA PRO A 57 -2.61 -1.70 8.59
C PRO A 57 -3.89 -1.02 8.12
N LEU A 58 -4.96 -1.78 8.01
CA LEU A 58 -6.22 -1.25 7.52
C LEU A 58 -6.74 -0.08 8.36
N PRO A 59 -6.67 -0.11 9.69
CA PRO A 59 -7.09 1.06 10.45
C PRO A 59 -6.29 2.32 10.12
N THR A 60 -4.99 2.17 9.85
CA THR A 60 -4.15 3.30 9.48
C THR A 60 -4.54 3.84 8.12
N LEU A 61 -4.94 2.95 7.18
CA LEU A 61 -5.46 3.41 5.90
C LEU A 61 -6.71 4.26 6.10
N GLY A 62 -7.58 3.87 7.04
CA GLY A 62 -8.76 4.66 7.36
C GLY A 62 -8.38 6.05 7.84
N GLU A 63 -7.35 6.15 8.69
CA GLU A 63 -6.89 7.46 9.15
C GLU A 63 -6.35 8.29 7.99
N LEU A 64 -5.59 7.68 7.10
CA LEU A 64 -5.03 8.38 5.94
C LEU A 64 -6.13 8.84 4.97
N ILE A 65 -7.17 8.05 4.82
CA ILE A 65 -8.32 8.46 4.02
C ILE A 65 -8.89 9.77 4.57
N ASN A 66 -9.05 9.86 5.88
CA ASN A 66 -9.58 11.08 6.50
C ASN A 66 -8.60 12.25 6.40
N ILE A 67 -7.33 11.98 6.68
CA ILE A 67 -6.32 13.04 6.69
C ILE A 67 -6.12 13.62 5.28
N LEU A 68 -6.07 12.77 4.28
CA LEU A 68 -5.69 13.16 2.92
C LEU A 68 -6.86 13.31 1.97
N GLY A 69 -8.05 12.91 2.37
CA GLY A 69 -9.20 12.98 1.48
C GLY A 69 -9.14 12.00 0.33
N ILE A 70 -8.50 10.86 0.53
CA ILE A 70 -8.44 9.84 -0.50
C ILE A 70 -9.81 9.19 -0.63
N PRO A 71 -10.36 9.07 -1.85
CA PRO A 71 -11.62 8.33 -2.00
C PRO A 71 -11.44 6.88 -1.57
N GLU A 72 -12.26 6.45 -0.64
CA GLU A 72 -12.15 5.10 -0.11
C GLU A 72 -12.18 4.04 -1.21
N LYS A 73 -12.98 4.26 -2.24
CA LYS A 73 -13.10 3.32 -3.35
C LYS A 73 -11.78 3.07 -4.07
N LYS A 74 -10.90 4.07 -4.13
CA LYS A 74 -9.61 3.88 -4.77
C LYS A 74 -8.75 2.89 -4.00
N ILE A 75 -8.80 2.96 -2.69
CA ILE A 75 -8.04 2.05 -1.84
C ILE A 75 -8.63 0.65 -1.88
N THR A 76 -9.94 0.53 -1.70
CA THR A 76 -10.59 -0.77 -1.68
C THR A 76 -10.44 -1.48 -3.02
N LYS A 77 -10.51 -0.74 -4.13
CA LYS A 77 -10.33 -1.34 -5.45
C LYS A 77 -8.94 -1.96 -5.59
N ILE A 78 -7.91 -1.24 -5.17
CA ILE A 78 -6.55 -1.77 -5.24
C ILE A 78 -6.42 -3.03 -4.40
N LEU A 79 -6.94 -3.01 -3.18
CA LEU A 79 -6.83 -4.14 -2.28
C LEU A 79 -7.58 -5.35 -2.79
N VAL A 80 -8.82 -5.15 -3.25
CA VAL A 80 -9.65 -6.24 -3.72
C VAL A 80 -9.06 -6.87 -4.98
N GLU A 81 -8.66 -6.05 -5.94
CA GLU A 81 -8.08 -6.57 -7.18
C GLU A 81 -6.78 -7.32 -6.92
N SER A 82 -5.94 -6.76 -6.06
CA SER A 82 -4.67 -7.40 -5.75
C SER A 82 -4.85 -8.70 -4.98
N TYR A 83 -5.79 -8.72 -4.05
CA TYR A 83 -6.09 -9.93 -3.30
C TYR A 83 -6.62 -11.02 -4.22
N ALA A 84 -7.51 -10.64 -5.15
CA ALA A 84 -8.07 -11.59 -6.12
C ALA A 84 -6.96 -12.22 -6.99
N GLU A 85 -6.01 -11.41 -7.44
CA GLU A 85 -4.90 -11.92 -8.21
C GLU A 85 -4.06 -12.91 -7.42
N ARG A 86 -3.80 -12.60 -6.16
CA ARG A 86 -3.02 -13.48 -5.31
C ARG A 86 -3.74 -14.80 -5.05
N VAL A 87 -5.04 -14.73 -4.78
CA VAL A 87 -5.83 -15.92 -4.54
C VAL A 87 -5.79 -16.84 -5.76
N LYS A 88 -5.97 -16.26 -6.96
CA LYS A 88 -5.91 -17.06 -8.19
C LYS A 88 -4.55 -17.71 -8.37
N ALA A 89 -3.49 -16.96 -8.12
CA ALA A 89 -2.13 -17.48 -8.30
C ALA A 89 -1.86 -18.62 -7.33
N GLU A 90 -2.27 -18.47 -6.07
CA GLU A 90 -2.02 -19.48 -5.07
C GLU A 90 -2.84 -20.74 -5.32
N ILE A 91 -4.06 -20.57 -5.78
CA ILE A 91 -4.90 -21.73 -6.15
C ILE A 91 -4.25 -22.50 -7.30
N GLN A 92 -3.80 -21.79 -8.33
CA GLN A 92 -3.15 -22.44 -9.47
C GLN A 92 -1.90 -23.19 -9.05
N GLU A 93 -1.12 -22.60 -8.16
CA GLU A 93 0.07 -23.26 -7.67
C GLU A 93 -0.27 -24.53 -6.92
N GLY A 94 -1.30 -24.48 -6.07
CA GLY A 94 -1.75 -25.67 -5.36
C GLY A 94 -2.24 -26.75 -6.30
N LYS A 95 -2.95 -26.37 -7.35
CA LYS A 95 -3.43 -27.33 -8.34
C LYS A 95 -2.28 -28.06 -9.01
N LYS A 96 -1.21 -27.35 -9.32
CA LYS A 96 -0.04 -27.97 -9.93
C LYS A 96 0.63 -28.96 -9.00
N LYS A 97 0.69 -28.64 -7.70
CA LYS A 97 1.33 -29.51 -6.74
C LYS A 97 0.53 -30.77 -6.49
N SER A 98 -0.77 -30.74 -6.68
CA SER A 98 -1.65 -31.88 -6.38
C SER A 98 -1.80 -32.84 -7.53
N VAL A 99 -1.24 -32.51 -8.70
CA VAL A 99 -1.30 -33.39 -9.85
C VAL A 99 -0.29 -34.52 -9.68
N VAL A 100 -0.75 -35.74 -9.69
CA VAL A 100 0.09 -36.90 -9.53
C VAL A 100 0.23 -37.63 -10.83
#